data_0d1d0fe48b823d6db54bc6d9ade0f1a6
#
_entry.id   0d1d0fe48b823d6db54bc6d9ade0f1a6
#
_cell.length_a   1.000
_cell.length_b   1.000
_cell.length_c   1.000
_cell.angle_alpha   90.00
_cell.angle_beta   90.00
_cell.angle_gamma   90.00
#
_symmetry.space_group_name_H-M   'P 1'
#
loop_
_entity.id
_entity.type
_entity.pdbx_description
1 polymer ?
#
loop_
_entity_poly.entity_id
_entity_poly.type
_entity_poly.pdbx_seq_one_letter_code
_entity_poly.pdbx_strand_id
1 'polypeptide(L)'
;MAYNDAFVAYLNGREVARRGMAPSGDAAALPHGPEIERLFIPVPSAALPSLRPDGNWLAVAVYASPGRSVDFASAPAISIDVAATSGVRIVRGPYLSTPTDGAKGAGLRVNWETDLPASGTVVIERMDVKNTGEPPGRSATSAAVTRQAVKIDGLAPGGSYRYRVEIDAEGGDRATSAPATFKTLPTAPAPLRFAVYGDMRYPGHAAHRAIVEALVREAPALIINTGDLTDVGSEESNWQRYFDVTAPMGAIAPVVPALGNHDADRQGAGALLTWSLFGVPAKGPPGWTSLDLGGVHFVILSTNEMRNPAQVAWLRDDLARARHRHARAIFAFCHEGPWAHGLHGGAPEMARDYAPLLAAAHVDVLFSGHDHIYERGVGTTPEGTLTYVVTGGGGAPLYNPSCRAASGPPPNVPRPVPPCPSSVAVLTNSYHYIMVEVAPEGITLCPRHPDGSPVEACVRLPAQRGHGSPSSH
;
A
#
# COMPACT_ATOMS: atom_id res chain seq x y z
N MET A 1 -13.99 -4.17 -20.68
CA MET A 1 -15.34 -3.71 -21.06
C MET A 1 -15.60 -2.43 -20.31
N ALA A 2 -16.12 -1.40 -20.97
CA ALA A 2 -16.47 -0.14 -20.30
C ALA A 2 -18.01 -0.09 -20.16
N TYR A 3 -18.52 0.11 -18.98
CA TYR A 3 -19.96 0.15 -18.71
C TYR A 3 -20.26 1.08 -17.53
N ASN A 4 -21.46 1.65 -17.51
CA ASN A 4 -21.96 2.45 -16.39
C ASN A 4 -23.32 1.96 -15.85
N ASP A 5 -23.84 0.87 -16.41
CA ASP A 5 -25.08 0.20 -16.02
C ASP A 5 -24.83 -1.29 -15.72
N ALA A 6 -25.84 -2.13 -15.77
CA ALA A 6 -25.69 -3.57 -15.58
C ALA A 6 -25.40 -4.31 -16.89
N PHE A 7 -24.68 -5.41 -16.82
CA PHE A 7 -24.50 -6.30 -17.97
C PHE A 7 -24.46 -7.77 -17.61
N VAL A 8 -24.74 -8.61 -18.60
CA VAL A 8 -24.47 -10.05 -18.56
C VAL A 8 -23.72 -10.42 -19.85
N ALA A 9 -22.59 -11.12 -19.70
CA ALA A 9 -21.79 -11.59 -20.81
C ALA A 9 -21.92 -13.11 -20.99
N TYR A 10 -22.09 -13.53 -22.24
CA TYR A 10 -22.23 -14.94 -22.63
C TYR A 10 -21.16 -15.29 -23.64
N LEU A 11 -20.42 -16.38 -23.40
CA LEU A 11 -19.49 -16.97 -24.35
C LEU A 11 -20.08 -18.27 -24.88
N ASN A 12 -20.32 -18.32 -26.22
CA ASN A 12 -20.94 -19.45 -26.91
C ASN A 12 -22.29 -19.89 -26.25
N GLY A 13 -23.09 -18.89 -25.79
CA GLY A 13 -24.37 -19.12 -25.15
C GLY A 13 -24.32 -19.44 -23.64
N ARG A 14 -23.12 -19.56 -23.08
CA ARG A 14 -22.94 -19.79 -21.64
C ARG A 14 -22.61 -18.49 -20.93
N GLU A 15 -23.29 -18.18 -19.84
CA GLU A 15 -22.97 -16.99 -19.02
C GLU A 15 -21.56 -17.13 -18.43
N VAL A 16 -20.73 -16.11 -18.65
CA VAL A 16 -19.35 -16.05 -18.16
C VAL A 16 -19.11 -14.88 -17.21
N ALA A 17 -19.98 -13.88 -17.23
CA ALA A 17 -19.89 -12.74 -16.34
C ALA A 17 -21.21 -12.03 -16.15
N ARG A 18 -21.42 -11.46 -14.98
CA ARG A 18 -22.58 -10.65 -14.61
C ARG A 18 -22.14 -9.53 -13.65
N ARG A 19 -22.65 -8.30 -13.87
CA ARG A 19 -22.42 -7.16 -12.99
C ARG A 19 -23.66 -6.27 -12.92
N GLY A 20 -23.86 -5.63 -11.76
CA GLY A 20 -24.96 -4.66 -11.54
C GLY A 20 -26.37 -5.25 -11.54
N MET A 21 -26.53 -6.56 -11.53
CA MET A 21 -27.82 -7.26 -11.51
C MET A 21 -27.98 -8.12 -10.28
N ALA A 22 -29.23 -8.24 -9.77
CA ALA A 22 -29.53 -9.18 -8.71
C ALA A 22 -29.35 -10.65 -9.16
N PRO A 23 -29.00 -11.58 -8.26
CA PRO A 23 -28.83 -12.99 -8.58
C PRO A 23 -30.10 -13.67 -9.15
N SER A 24 -31.28 -13.13 -8.85
CA SER A 24 -32.59 -13.64 -9.32
C SER A 24 -32.90 -13.38 -10.80
N GLY A 25 -32.05 -12.66 -11.52
CA GLY A 25 -32.26 -12.41 -12.96
C GLY A 25 -33.23 -11.27 -13.28
N ASP A 26 -33.93 -10.69 -12.32
CA ASP A 26 -34.76 -9.52 -12.54
C ASP A 26 -33.88 -8.27 -12.67
N ALA A 27 -34.15 -7.48 -13.72
CA ALA A 27 -33.35 -6.35 -14.15
C ALA A 27 -33.50 -5.13 -13.23
N ALA A 28 -33.10 -5.23 -11.98
CA ALA A 28 -32.83 -4.06 -11.17
C ALA A 28 -31.34 -3.76 -11.26
N ALA A 29 -30.94 -2.92 -12.23
CA ALA A 29 -29.61 -2.35 -12.27
C ALA A 29 -29.39 -1.56 -10.97
N LEU A 30 -28.35 -1.88 -10.23
CA LEU A 30 -27.92 -1.09 -9.09
C LEU A 30 -27.45 0.27 -9.61
N PRO A 31 -27.78 1.40 -8.95
CA PRO A 31 -27.32 2.71 -9.38
C PRO A 31 -25.79 2.79 -9.30
N HIS A 32 -25.14 3.00 -10.44
CA HIS A 32 -23.72 3.29 -10.56
C HIS A 32 -23.46 4.78 -10.71
N GLY A 33 -22.25 5.22 -10.38
CA GLY A 33 -21.79 6.58 -10.65
C GLY A 33 -21.59 6.83 -12.16
N PRO A 34 -21.31 8.07 -12.58
CA PRO A 34 -21.20 8.46 -13.99
C PRO A 34 -19.93 7.96 -14.69
N GLU A 35 -19.10 7.14 -14.06
CA GLU A 35 -17.81 6.72 -14.58
C GLU A 35 -17.87 5.41 -15.38
N ILE A 36 -17.13 5.40 -16.49
CA ILE A 36 -17.00 4.24 -17.37
C ILE A 36 -15.93 3.31 -16.81
N GLU A 37 -16.33 2.15 -16.28
CA GLU A 37 -15.39 1.12 -15.84
C GLU A 37 -14.88 0.26 -17.00
N ARG A 38 -13.57 -0.01 -16.99
CA ARG A 38 -12.95 -1.05 -17.82
C ARG A 38 -12.68 -2.27 -16.97
N LEU A 39 -13.42 -3.34 -17.20
CA LEU A 39 -13.26 -4.59 -16.46
C LEU A 39 -12.51 -5.64 -17.27
N PHE A 40 -11.51 -6.25 -16.62
CA PHE A 40 -11.00 -7.55 -17.04
C PHE A 40 -11.75 -8.63 -16.26
N ILE A 41 -12.51 -9.46 -16.96
CA ILE A 41 -13.27 -10.54 -16.34
C ILE A 41 -12.64 -11.84 -16.79
N PRO A 42 -12.01 -12.59 -15.88
CA PRO A 42 -11.52 -13.92 -16.22
C PRO A 42 -12.70 -14.82 -16.59
N VAL A 43 -12.59 -15.52 -17.72
CA VAL A 43 -13.59 -16.51 -18.10
C VAL A 43 -13.53 -17.65 -17.10
N PRO A 44 -14.64 -18.00 -16.43
CA PRO A 44 -14.65 -19.11 -15.48
C PRO A 44 -14.13 -20.39 -16.11
N SER A 45 -13.30 -21.15 -15.41
CA SER A 45 -12.73 -22.42 -15.90
C SER A 45 -13.81 -23.39 -16.38
N ALA A 46 -15.00 -23.36 -15.78
CA ALA A 46 -16.16 -24.11 -16.20
C ALA A 46 -16.69 -23.73 -17.61
N ALA A 47 -16.35 -22.55 -18.14
CA ALA A 47 -16.75 -22.13 -19.48
C ALA A 47 -15.67 -22.42 -20.55
N LEU A 48 -14.44 -22.76 -20.17
CA LEU A 48 -13.35 -23.09 -21.08
C LEU A 48 -13.68 -24.25 -22.04
N PRO A 49 -14.38 -25.34 -21.62
CA PRO A 49 -14.79 -26.40 -22.53
C PRO A 49 -15.76 -25.96 -23.63
N SER A 50 -16.38 -24.78 -23.52
CA SER A 50 -17.27 -24.23 -24.56
C SER A 50 -16.51 -23.46 -25.65
N LEU A 51 -15.19 -23.25 -25.51
CA LEU A 51 -14.37 -22.62 -26.54
C LEU A 51 -14.22 -23.52 -27.77
N ARG A 52 -14.33 -22.91 -28.94
CA ARG A 52 -14.23 -23.57 -30.24
C ARG A 52 -12.95 -23.11 -30.99
N PRO A 53 -12.22 -23.99 -31.64
CA PRO A 53 -11.01 -23.65 -32.37
C PRO A 53 -11.27 -22.69 -33.55
N ASP A 54 -12.47 -22.77 -34.14
CA ASP A 54 -12.86 -22.14 -35.38
C ASP A 54 -13.73 -20.88 -35.24
N GLY A 55 -13.93 -20.43 -34.00
CA GLY A 55 -14.65 -19.19 -33.71
C GLY A 55 -15.52 -19.24 -32.47
N ASN A 56 -15.47 -18.17 -31.70
CA ASN A 56 -16.23 -18.01 -30.49
C ASN A 56 -17.10 -16.76 -30.57
N TRP A 57 -18.33 -16.88 -30.10
CA TRP A 57 -19.28 -15.78 -30.03
C TRP A 57 -19.33 -15.22 -28.61
N LEU A 58 -19.08 -13.93 -28.48
CA LEU A 58 -19.33 -13.22 -27.23
C LEU A 58 -20.56 -12.34 -27.41
N ALA A 59 -21.63 -12.64 -26.66
CA ALA A 59 -22.81 -11.80 -26.56
C ALA A 59 -22.79 -11.05 -25.22
N VAL A 60 -23.09 -9.76 -25.25
CA VAL A 60 -23.20 -8.95 -24.04
C VAL A 60 -24.57 -8.28 -24.04
N ALA A 61 -25.39 -8.64 -23.06
CA ALA A 61 -26.65 -7.95 -22.78
C ALA A 61 -26.37 -6.83 -21.78
N VAL A 62 -26.71 -5.60 -22.15
CA VAL A 62 -26.57 -4.42 -21.29
C VAL A 62 -27.95 -3.98 -20.86
N TYR A 63 -28.11 -3.67 -19.59
CA TYR A 63 -29.37 -3.28 -18.97
C TYR A 63 -29.22 -1.86 -18.40
N ALA A 64 -30.10 -0.96 -18.85
CA ALA A 64 -30.16 0.40 -18.32
C ALA A 64 -30.96 0.46 -17.02
N SER A 65 -30.56 1.34 -16.12
CA SER A 65 -31.35 1.66 -14.93
C SER A 65 -32.67 2.32 -15.33
N PRO A 66 -33.81 2.02 -14.67
CA PRO A 66 -35.09 2.64 -14.96
C PRO A 66 -34.99 4.16 -14.90
N GLY A 67 -35.40 4.85 -15.98
CA GLY A 67 -35.46 6.31 -16.06
C GLY A 67 -34.20 7.01 -16.55
N ARG A 68 -33.21 6.29 -17.02
CA ARG A 68 -32.01 6.85 -17.71
C ARG A 68 -31.89 6.34 -19.15
N SER A 69 -31.42 7.21 -20.05
CA SER A 69 -31.02 6.81 -21.40
C SER A 69 -29.74 5.98 -21.32
N VAL A 70 -29.65 4.98 -22.17
CA VAL A 70 -28.41 4.21 -22.32
C VAL A 70 -27.39 5.09 -23.04
N ASP A 71 -26.46 5.66 -22.29
CA ASP A 71 -25.33 6.39 -22.87
C ASP A 71 -24.26 5.38 -23.33
N PHE A 72 -24.43 4.83 -24.54
CA PHE A 72 -23.38 4.12 -25.25
C PHE A 72 -22.34 5.13 -25.75
N ALA A 73 -21.40 5.50 -24.94
CA ALA A 73 -20.21 6.20 -25.41
C ALA A 73 -19.25 5.18 -25.99
N SER A 74 -19.17 5.12 -27.32
CA SER A 74 -18.21 4.40 -28.16
C SER A 74 -18.17 2.87 -28.06
N ALA A 75 -18.00 2.22 -29.20
CA ALA A 75 -17.95 0.77 -29.38
C ALA A 75 -17.08 0.06 -28.35
N PRO A 76 -17.60 -0.96 -27.63
CA PRO A 76 -16.78 -1.73 -26.72
C PRO A 76 -15.70 -2.45 -27.49
N ALA A 77 -14.45 -2.08 -27.31
CA ALA A 77 -13.33 -2.89 -27.74
C ALA A 77 -13.22 -4.06 -26.76
N ILE A 78 -13.68 -5.24 -27.18
CA ILE A 78 -13.48 -6.47 -26.43
C ILE A 78 -12.27 -7.15 -27.05
N SER A 79 -11.14 -7.12 -26.38
CA SER A 79 -10.04 -8.02 -26.66
C SER A 79 -10.18 -9.23 -25.73
N ILE A 80 -10.38 -10.40 -26.30
CA ILE A 80 -10.27 -11.66 -25.58
C ILE A 80 -8.89 -12.18 -25.96
N ASP A 81 -7.91 -12.02 -25.09
CA ASP A 81 -6.68 -12.80 -25.17
C ASP A 81 -6.99 -14.22 -24.73
N VAL A 82 -7.42 -15.04 -25.67
CA VAL A 82 -7.47 -16.49 -25.51
C VAL A 82 -6.07 -17.01 -25.80
N ALA A 83 -5.12 -16.73 -24.92
CA ALA A 83 -3.95 -17.56 -24.85
C ALA A 83 -4.44 -18.90 -24.28
N ALA A 84 -4.65 -19.89 -25.13
CA ALA A 84 -4.64 -21.28 -24.74
C ALA A 84 -3.21 -21.65 -24.32
N THR A 85 -2.74 -21.05 -23.24
CA THR A 85 -1.55 -21.52 -22.55
C THR A 85 -2.03 -22.65 -21.65
N SER A 86 -1.85 -23.88 -22.13
CA SER A 86 -1.81 -25.03 -21.27
C SER A 86 -0.79 -24.75 -20.16
N GLY A 87 -1.26 -24.52 -18.93
CA GLY A 87 -0.38 -24.35 -17.77
C GLY A 87 -0.85 -23.29 -16.79
N VAL A 88 -0.52 -23.48 -15.53
CA VAL A 88 -0.75 -22.53 -14.43
C VAL A 88 0.13 -21.28 -14.63
N ARG A 89 -0.41 -20.10 -14.34
CA ARG A 89 0.32 -18.82 -14.43
C ARG A 89 0.25 -18.06 -13.11
N ILE A 90 1.33 -17.36 -12.80
CA ILE A 90 1.33 -16.34 -11.74
C ILE A 90 0.71 -15.08 -12.34
N VAL A 91 -0.45 -14.66 -11.83
CA VAL A 91 -1.20 -13.49 -12.31
C VAL A 91 -0.95 -12.25 -11.45
N ARG A 92 -0.41 -12.44 -10.24
CA ARG A 92 -0.01 -11.34 -9.33
C ARG A 92 1.20 -11.74 -8.52
N GLY A 93 2.18 -10.85 -8.41
CA GLY A 93 3.40 -11.08 -7.61
C GLY A 93 4.50 -11.86 -8.35
N PRO A 94 5.49 -12.39 -7.60
CA PRO A 94 5.59 -12.34 -6.12
C PRO A 94 5.86 -10.93 -5.59
N TYR A 95 5.29 -10.63 -4.42
CA TYR A 95 5.55 -9.40 -3.70
C TYR A 95 5.76 -9.65 -2.20
N LEU A 96 6.48 -8.74 -1.55
CA LEU A 96 6.89 -8.85 -0.15
C LEU A 96 5.98 -8.03 0.76
N SER A 97 5.69 -8.55 1.95
CA SER A 97 4.91 -7.86 2.97
C SER A 97 5.29 -8.33 4.38
N THR A 98 4.68 -7.73 5.39
CA THR A 98 4.76 -8.15 6.80
C THR A 98 6.20 -8.46 7.24
N PRO A 99 7.10 -7.47 7.22
CA PRO A 99 8.46 -7.68 7.72
C PRO A 99 8.41 -7.96 9.22
N THR A 100 9.31 -8.81 9.69
CA THR A 100 9.47 -9.13 11.11
C THR A 100 10.93 -9.01 11.52
N ASP A 101 11.14 -8.56 12.76
CA ASP A 101 12.44 -8.59 13.44
C ASP A 101 12.22 -9.26 14.79
N GLY A 102 13.00 -10.26 15.11
CA GLY A 102 12.79 -11.02 16.34
C GLY A 102 13.95 -11.92 16.70
N ALA A 103 13.80 -12.64 17.82
CA ALA A 103 14.80 -13.53 18.38
C ALA A 103 15.28 -14.66 17.43
N LYS A 104 14.51 -14.95 16.39
CA LYS A 104 14.85 -15.94 15.36
C LYS A 104 15.50 -15.34 14.10
N GLY A 105 15.82 -14.03 14.11
CA GLY A 105 16.33 -13.29 12.97
C GLY A 105 15.24 -12.50 12.23
N ALA A 106 15.61 -11.89 11.11
CA ALA A 106 14.70 -11.16 10.26
C ALA A 106 13.78 -12.12 9.49
N GLY A 107 12.59 -11.66 9.17
CA GLY A 107 11.63 -12.42 8.38
C GLY A 107 10.73 -11.52 7.55
N LEU A 108 9.96 -12.11 6.65
CA LEU A 108 8.94 -11.45 5.84
C LEU A 108 7.97 -12.47 5.27
N ARG A 109 6.95 -11.98 4.59
CA ARG A 109 5.99 -12.79 3.88
C ARG A 109 6.16 -12.58 2.37
N VAL A 110 6.24 -13.67 1.62
CA VAL A 110 6.21 -13.68 0.15
C VAL A 110 4.79 -14.06 -0.29
N ASN A 111 4.15 -13.22 -1.09
CA ASN A 111 2.77 -13.41 -1.54
C ASN A 111 2.73 -13.50 -3.06
N TRP A 112 1.80 -14.29 -3.59
CA TRP A 112 1.50 -14.37 -5.02
C TRP A 112 0.09 -14.89 -5.27
N GLU A 113 -0.39 -14.74 -6.49
CA GLU A 113 -1.65 -15.34 -6.96
C GLU A 113 -1.44 -16.04 -8.28
N THR A 114 -2.19 -17.13 -8.47
CA THR A 114 -2.22 -17.93 -9.68
C THR A 114 -3.63 -17.92 -10.29
N ASP A 115 -3.72 -18.13 -11.60
CA ASP A 115 -5.00 -18.23 -12.31
C ASP A 115 -5.76 -19.53 -12.00
N LEU A 116 -5.05 -20.57 -11.58
CA LEU A 116 -5.60 -21.85 -11.16
C LEU A 116 -5.13 -22.20 -9.73
N PRO A 117 -5.92 -22.97 -8.96
CA PRO A 117 -5.46 -23.51 -7.69
C PRO A 117 -4.16 -24.30 -7.86
N ALA A 118 -3.14 -23.95 -7.10
CA ALA A 118 -1.83 -24.59 -7.17
C ALA A 118 -1.14 -24.55 -5.80
N SER A 119 -0.18 -25.42 -5.57
CA SER A 119 0.79 -25.29 -4.49
C SER A 119 2.00 -24.47 -4.95
N GLY A 120 2.72 -23.85 -4.02
CA GLY A 120 3.89 -23.06 -4.38
C GLY A 120 5.03 -23.19 -3.39
N THR A 121 6.24 -23.02 -3.88
CA THR A 121 7.46 -23.08 -3.08
C THR A 121 8.27 -21.80 -3.31
N VAL A 122 8.61 -21.09 -2.24
CA VAL A 122 9.60 -20.02 -2.27
C VAL A 122 10.99 -20.65 -2.17
N VAL A 123 11.81 -20.40 -3.15
CA VAL A 123 13.24 -20.76 -3.17
C VAL A 123 14.03 -19.49 -2.89
N ILE A 124 14.86 -19.48 -1.84
CA ILE A 124 15.60 -18.32 -1.37
C ILE A 124 17.08 -18.65 -1.22
N GLU A 125 17.93 -17.73 -1.65
CA GLU A 125 19.39 -17.86 -1.62
C GLU A 125 20.02 -16.57 -1.08
N ARG A 126 20.97 -16.73 -0.16
CA ARG A 126 21.73 -15.62 0.37
C ARG A 126 22.84 -15.20 -0.60
N MET A 127 22.96 -13.90 -0.88
CA MET A 127 23.85 -13.37 -1.94
C MET A 127 25.13 -12.74 -1.40
N ASP A 128 25.15 -12.30 -0.14
CA ASP A 128 26.26 -11.56 0.47
C ASP A 128 27.34 -12.46 1.11
N VAL A 129 27.18 -13.78 1.04
CA VAL A 129 28.15 -14.77 1.52
C VAL A 129 28.66 -15.60 0.34
N LYS A 130 29.97 -15.58 0.11
CA LYS A 130 30.56 -16.36 -0.97
C LYS A 130 30.63 -17.85 -0.59
N ASN A 131 30.07 -18.69 -1.46
CA ASN A 131 30.17 -20.16 -1.47
C ASN A 131 30.06 -20.84 -0.10
N THR A 132 28.88 -20.80 0.51
CA THR A 132 28.63 -21.61 1.71
C THR A 132 28.47 -23.10 1.39
N GLY A 133 28.27 -23.45 0.12
CA GLY A 133 27.94 -24.82 -0.28
C GLY A 133 26.58 -25.29 0.21
N GLU A 134 25.85 -24.44 0.93
CA GLU A 134 24.50 -24.72 1.39
C GLU A 134 23.50 -24.61 0.23
N PRO A 135 22.58 -25.57 0.09
CA PRO A 135 21.52 -25.48 -0.89
C PRO A 135 20.60 -24.30 -0.56
N PRO A 136 19.95 -23.69 -1.57
CA PRO A 136 18.94 -22.65 -1.34
C PRO A 136 17.86 -23.12 -0.35
N GLY A 137 17.49 -22.25 0.59
CA GLY A 137 16.35 -22.50 1.49
C GLY A 137 15.06 -22.65 0.69
N ARG A 138 14.20 -23.54 1.11
CA ARG A 138 12.88 -23.78 0.47
C ARG A 138 11.79 -23.76 1.53
N SER A 139 10.72 -23.02 1.24
CA SER A 139 9.51 -22.95 2.08
C SER A 139 8.28 -23.06 1.19
N ALA A 140 7.39 -23.99 1.48
CA ALA A 140 6.27 -24.36 0.62
C ALA A 140 4.92 -24.08 1.28
N THR A 141 3.88 -23.90 0.46
CA THR A 141 2.48 -23.95 0.88
C THR A 141 2.00 -25.40 0.86
N SER A 142 1.07 -25.73 1.76
CA SER A 142 0.45 -27.06 1.83
C SER A 142 -0.89 -27.17 1.10
N ALA A 143 -1.51 -26.04 0.74
CA ALA A 143 -2.83 -26.00 0.11
C ALA A 143 -2.75 -25.53 -1.34
N ALA A 144 -3.50 -26.20 -2.23
CA ALA A 144 -3.69 -25.75 -3.60
C ALA A 144 -4.82 -24.70 -3.62
N VAL A 145 -4.42 -23.42 -3.63
CA VAL A 145 -5.32 -22.26 -3.69
C VAL A 145 -4.77 -21.23 -4.69
N THR A 146 -5.58 -20.30 -5.13
CA THR A 146 -5.15 -19.26 -6.07
C THR A 146 -4.34 -18.16 -5.37
N ARG A 147 -4.75 -17.73 -4.17
CA ARG A 147 -4.02 -16.69 -3.39
C ARG A 147 -3.17 -17.37 -2.32
N GLN A 148 -1.88 -17.14 -2.38
CA GLN A 148 -0.90 -17.83 -1.56
C GLN A 148 0.05 -16.89 -0.86
N ALA A 149 0.57 -17.33 0.29
CA ALA A 149 1.60 -16.62 1.02
C ALA A 149 2.45 -17.57 1.84
N VAL A 150 3.74 -17.35 1.84
CA VAL A 150 4.71 -18.08 2.64
C VAL A 150 5.44 -17.12 3.56
N LYS A 151 5.48 -17.44 4.85
CA LYS A 151 6.30 -16.73 5.81
C LYS A 151 7.72 -17.31 5.78
N ILE A 152 8.70 -16.43 5.64
CA ILE A 152 10.11 -16.76 5.69
C ILE A 152 10.68 -16.14 6.97
N ASP A 153 11.26 -16.94 7.83
CA ASP A 153 11.91 -16.52 9.09
C ASP A 153 13.38 -16.98 9.12
N GLY A 154 14.14 -16.45 10.05
CA GLY A 154 15.53 -16.87 10.27
C GLY A 154 16.52 -16.30 9.29
N LEU A 155 16.16 -15.23 8.58
CA LEU A 155 17.07 -14.53 7.69
C LEU A 155 18.07 -13.69 8.51
N ALA A 156 19.30 -13.57 8.01
CA ALA A 156 20.28 -12.70 8.64
C ALA A 156 19.87 -11.22 8.48
N PRO A 157 19.88 -10.42 9.55
CA PRO A 157 19.59 -8.99 9.48
C PRO A 157 20.58 -8.28 8.55
N GLY A 158 20.06 -7.35 7.72
CA GLY A 158 20.86 -6.62 6.73
C GLY A 158 21.38 -7.47 5.57
N GLY A 159 21.02 -8.76 5.52
CA GLY A 159 21.43 -9.70 4.47
C GLY A 159 20.76 -9.43 3.13
N SER A 160 21.48 -9.74 2.04
CA SER A 160 20.96 -9.66 0.67
C SER A 160 20.55 -11.05 0.21
N TYR A 161 19.34 -11.16 -0.31
CA TYR A 161 18.74 -12.42 -0.74
C TYR A 161 18.20 -12.33 -2.16
N ARG A 162 18.31 -13.44 -2.91
CA ARG A 162 17.61 -13.67 -4.17
C ARG A 162 16.53 -14.71 -3.91
N TYR A 163 15.34 -14.51 -4.47
CA TYR A 163 14.25 -15.46 -4.34
C TYR A 163 13.46 -15.60 -5.64
N ARG A 164 12.75 -16.71 -5.76
CA ARG A 164 11.73 -16.97 -6.77
C ARG A 164 10.65 -17.85 -6.19
N VAL A 165 9.50 -17.92 -6.86
CA VAL A 165 8.40 -18.81 -6.52
C VAL A 165 8.28 -19.88 -7.62
N GLU A 166 8.24 -21.14 -7.22
CA GLU A 166 7.99 -22.30 -8.07
C GLU A 166 6.58 -22.81 -7.78
N ILE A 167 5.76 -23.00 -8.81
CA ILE A 167 4.35 -23.38 -8.74
C ILE A 167 4.19 -24.75 -9.32
N ASP A 168 3.43 -25.61 -8.59
CA ASP A 168 3.00 -26.95 -9.01
C ASP A 168 1.47 -27.02 -8.93
N ALA A 169 0.79 -27.15 -10.09
CA ALA A 169 -0.65 -27.32 -10.16
C ALA A 169 -1.04 -28.81 -10.30
N GLU A 170 -2.30 -29.10 -10.02
CA GLU A 170 -2.87 -30.42 -10.31
C GLU A 170 -2.78 -30.70 -11.83
N GLY A 171 -2.38 -31.90 -12.19
CA GLY A 171 -2.14 -32.27 -13.61
C GLY A 171 -0.67 -32.17 -14.02
N GLY A 172 0.22 -31.67 -13.16
CA GLY A 172 1.65 -31.61 -13.41
C GLY A 172 2.13 -30.31 -14.10
N ASP A 173 1.24 -29.35 -14.29
CA ASP A 173 1.58 -28.04 -14.82
C ASP A 173 2.43 -27.25 -13.83
N ARG A 174 3.45 -26.56 -14.36
CA ARG A 174 4.42 -25.81 -13.58
C ARG A 174 4.62 -24.39 -14.08
N ALA A 175 4.85 -23.48 -13.14
CA ALA A 175 5.28 -22.13 -13.44
C ALA A 175 6.40 -21.70 -12.47
N THR A 176 7.20 -20.73 -12.90
CA THR A 176 8.26 -20.16 -12.05
C THR A 176 8.28 -18.66 -12.27
N SER A 177 8.31 -17.89 -11.18
CA SER A 177 8.47 -16.44 -11.28
C SER A 177 9.87 -16.04 -11.76
N ALA A 178 9.99 -14.85 -12.34
CA ALA A 178 11.30 -14.22 -12.46
C ALA A 178 11.96 -14.11 -11.06
N PRO A 179 13.28 -14.28 -10.97
CA PRO A 179 13.97 -14.07 -9.71
C PRO A 179 14.01 -12.58 -9.34
N ALA A 180 13.84 -12.29 -8.06
CA ALA A 180 13.95 -10.94 -7.49
C ALA A 180 14.96 -10.93 -6.33
N THR A 181 15.45 -9.75 -5.98
CA THR A 181 16.39 -9.57 -4.88
C THR A 181 15.84 -8.58 -3.87
N PHE A 182 16.09 -8.83 -2.59
CA PHE A 182 15.74 -7.91 -1.52
C PHE A 182 16.81 -7.90 -0.44
N LYS A 183 16.75 -6.88 0.43
CA LYS A 183 17.54 -6.82 1.66
C LYS A 183 16.62 -6.93 2.87
N THR A 184 17.03 -7.72 3.85
CA THR A 184 16.39 -7.71 5.16
C THR A 184 16.70 -6.41 5.90
N LEU A 185 15.84 -6.04 6.84
CA LEU A 185 16.06 -4.90 7.70
C LEU A 185 17.34 -5.11 8.55
N PRO A 186 18.16 -4.09 8.72
CA PRO A 186 19.34 -4.17 9.56
C PRO A 186 18.94 -4.13 11.04
N THR A 187 19.77 -4.67 11.92
CA THR A 187 19.65 -4.45 13.37
C THR A 187 20.28 -3.12 13.78
N ALA A 188 19.75 -2.51 14.87
CA ALA A 188 20.41 -1.35 15.48
C ALA A 188 21.87 -1.70 15.90
N PRO A 189 22.82 -0.75 15.84
CA PRO A 189 22.68 0.66 15.49
C PRO A 189 22.76 0.99 13.99
N ALA A 190 22.86 -0.01 13.09
CA ALA A 190 23.01 0.22 11.67
C ALA A 190 21.87 1.12 11.11
N PRO A 191 22.16 1.99 10.13
CA PRO A 191 21.14 2.85 9.52
C PRO A 191 20.01 2.04 8.91
N LEU A 192 18.76 2.47 9.16
CA LEU A 192 17.55 1.93 8.54
C LEU A 192 17.02 2.95 7.54
N ARG A 193 16.90 2.55 6.27
CA ARG A 193 16.32 3.38 5.21
C ARG A 193 14.98 2.80 4.78
N PHE A 194 13.94 3.62 4.82
CA PHE A 194 12.61 3.25 4.35
C PHE A 194 11.97 4.39 3.54
N ALA A 195 10.96 4.05 2.76
CA ALA A 195 10.20 5.02 1.97
C ALA A 195 8.79 5.21 2.53
N VAL A 196 8.24 6.42 2.38
CA VAL A 196 6.86 6.75 2.71
C VAL A 196 6.21 7.48 1.54
N TYR A 197 5.01 7.07 1.13
CA TYR A 197 4.16 7.77 0.18
C TYR A 197 2.72 7.25 0.28
N GLY A 198 1.73 7.98 -0.21
CA GLY A 198 0.33 7.58 -0.19
C GLY A 198 -0.49 8.23 -1.30
N ASP A 199 -1.78 7.88 -1.36
CA ASP A 199 -2.73 8.45 -2.31
C ASP A 199 -2.33 8.21 -3.77
N MET A 200 -2.04 6.94 -4.08
CA MET A 200 -1.72 6.51 -5.43
C MET A 200 -2.93 5.97 -6.17
N ARG A 201 -4.11 6.03 -5.59
CA ARG A 201 -5.35 5.64 -6.27
C ARG A 201 -5.35 6.17 -7.72
N TYR A 202 -6.10 5.61 -8.62
CA TYR A 202 -5.92 5.68 -10.08
C TYR A 202 -4.64 4.96 -10.54
N PRO A 203 -4.49 3.66 -10.22
CA PRO A 203 -3.33 2.87 -10.61
C PRO A 203 -3.14 2.91 -12.14
N GLY A 204 -1.90 3.00 -12.57
CA GLY A 204 -1.56 3.23 -13.98
C GLY A 204 -1.39 4.71 -14.34
N HIS A 205 -1.68 5.65 -13.41
CA HIS A 205 -1.32 7.05 -13.59
C HIS A 205 0.20 7.21 -13.78
N ALA A 206 0.62 8.06 -14.71
CA ALA A 206 2.03 8.22 -15.04
C ALA A 206 2.90 8.64 -13.83
N ALA A 207 2.35 9.47 -12.94
CA ALA A 207 3.05 9.92 -11.74
C ALA A 207 3.31 8.76 -10.76
N HIS A 208 2.32 7.89 -10.51
CA HIS A 208 2.52 6.72 -9.65
C HIS A 208 3.58 5.78 -10.21
N ARG A 209 3.55 5.50 -11.52
CA ARG A 209 4.57 4.67 -12.19
C ARG A 209 5.98 5.26 -12.04
N ALA A 210 6.12 6.58 -12.23
CA ALA A 210 7.39 7.26 -12.07
C ALA A 210 7.91 7.21 -10.61
N ILE A 211 7.02 7.29 -9.61
CA ILE A 211 7.37 7.10 -8.18
C ILE A 211 7.86 5.66 -7.94
N VAL A 212 7.15 4.66 -8.47
CA VAL A 212 7.57 3.26 -8.33
C VAL A 212 8.95 3.03 -8.93
N GLU A 213 9.21 3.56 -10.12
CA GLU A 213 10.53 3.50 -10.76
C GLU A 213 11.62 4.19 -9.91
N ALA A 214 11.29 5.33 -9.30
CA ALA A 214 12.22 6.00 -8.38
C ALA A 214 12.49 5.16 -7.13
N LEU A 215 11.47 4.58 -6.52
CA LEU A 215 11.61 3.70 -5.35
C LEU A 215 12.43 2.44 -5.66
N VAL A 216 12.28 1.89 -6.86
CA VAL A 216 13.14 0.77 -7.32
C VAL A 216 14.62 1.20 -7.37
N ARG A 217 14.92 2.42 -7.85
CA ARG A 217 16.30 2.96 -7.87
C ARG A 217 16.84 3.24 -6.47
N GLU A 218 16.00 3.77 -5.56
CA GLU A 218 16.37 4.04 -4.16
C GLU A 218 16.58 2.76 -3.33
N ALA A 219 15.94 1.67 -3.71
CA ALA A 219 16.00 0.36 -3.05
C ALA A 219 15.84 0.45 -1.51
N PRO A 220 14.73 0.99 -0.99
CA PRO A 220 14.47 1.04 0.44
C PRO A 220 14.35 -0.38 1.02
N ALA A 221 14.69 -0.54 2.31
CA ALA A 221 14.51 -1.81 2.99
C ALA A 221 13.04 -2.09 3.37
N LEU A 222 12.20 -1.04 3.38
CA LEU A 222 10.79 -1.08 3.75
C LEU A 222 10.05 0.07 3.06
N ILE A 223 8.79 -0.14 2.72
CA ILE A 223 7.90 0.88 2.20
C ILE A 223 6.67 0.95 3.10
N ILE A 224 6.40 2.12 3.65
CA ILE A 224 5.17 2.40 4.40
C ILE A 224 4.27 3.25 3.52
N ASN A 225 3.02 2.82 3.39
CA ASN A 225 2.02 3.54 2.62
C ASN A 225 1.02 4.22 3.54
N THR A 226 0.67 5.49 3.28
CA THR A 226 -0.27 6.28 4.10
C THR A 226 -1.73 6.14 3.68
N GLY A 227 -2.08 5.13 2.88
CA GLY A 227 -3.47 4.85 2.49
C GLY A 227 -3.81 5.28 1.07
N ASP A 228 -5.04 4.98 0.67
CA ASP A 228 -5.58 5.20 -0.66
C ASP A 228 -4.73 4.56 -1.78
N LEU A 229 -4.49 3.24 -1.61
CA LEU A 229 -3.77 2.42 -2.59
C LEU A 229 -4.62 2.20 -3.85
N THR A 230 -5.95 2.11 -3.67
CA THR A 230 -6.92 1.85 -4.74
C THR A 230 -8.10 2.82 -4.66
N ASP A 231 -8.91 2.90 -5.72
CA ASP A 231 -10.15 3.70 -5.73
C ASP A 231 -11.28 3.05 -4.94
N VAL A 232 -11.40 1.72 -5.02
CA VAL A 232 -12.41 0.94 -4.34
C VAL A 232 -11.78 -0.36 -3.82
N GLY A 233 -11.50 -0.39 -2.52
CA GLY A 233 -10.77 -1.48 -1.89
C GLY A 233 -11.45 -2.85 -1.92
N SER A 234 -12.78 -2.92 -2.10
CA SER A 234 -13.52 -4.17 -2.28
C SER A 234 -13.44 -4.74 -3.69
N GLU A 235 -12.87 -4.02 -4.67
CA GLU A 235 -12.80 -4.46 -6.05
C GLU A 235 -11.44 -5.06 -6.42
N GLU A 236 -11.42 -6.35 -6.72
CA GLU A 236 -10.22 -7.08 -7.15
C GLU A 236 -9.54 -6.47 -8.40
N SER A 237 -10.32 -5.88 -9.31
CA SER A 237 -9.80 -5.23 -10.51
C SER A 237 -8.95 -3.99 -10.18
N ASN A 238 -9.29 -3.25 -9.13
CA ASN A 238 -8.51 -2.13 -8.64
C ASN A 238 -7.17 -2.60 -8.06
N TRP A 239 -7.19 -3.70 -7.30
CA TRP A 239 -5.97 -4.32 -6.78
C TRP A 239 -5.09 -4.87 -7.89
N GLN A 240 -5.67 -5.47 -8.95
CA GLN A 240 -4.88 -5.92 -10.09
C GLN A 240 -4.10 -4.77 -10.72
N ARG A 241 -4.77 -3.63 -10.96
CA ARG A 241 -4.10 -2.42 -11.51
C ARG A 241 -3.02 -1.87 -10.58
N TYR A 242 -3.27 -1.87 -9.26
CA TYR A 242 -2.26 -1.49 -8.28
C TYR A 242 -1.02 -2.37 -8.38
N PHE A 243 -1.18 -3.68 -8.39
CA PHE A 243 -0.07 -4.62 -8.47
C PHE A 243 0.63 -4.61 -9.83
N ASP A 244 -0.08 -4.35 -10.92
CA ASP A 244 0.54 -4.17 -12.26
C ASP A 244 1.52 -3.00 -12.30
N VAL A 245 1.25 -1.94 -11.54
CA VAL A 245 2.16 -0.79 -11.42
C VAL A 245 3.26 -1.07 -10.40
N THR A 246 2.93 -1.64 -9.24
CA THR A 246 3.85 -1.76 -8.11
C THR A 246 4.69 -3.04 -8.11
N ALA A 247 4.45 -3.97 -9.05
CA ALA A 247 5.17 -5.25 -9.11
C ALA A 247 6.70 -5.12 -8.98
N PRO A 248 7.40 -4.21 -9.67
CA PRO A 248 8.85 -4.10 -9.54
C PRO A 248 9.30 -3.69 -8.14
N MET A 249 8.56 -2.80 -7.50
CA MET A 249 8.82 -2.28 -6.16
C MET A 249 8.47 -3.32 -5.09
N GLY A 250 7.29 -3.93 -5.20
CA GLY A 250 6.83 -4.96 -4.26
C GLY A 250 7.69 -6.21 -4.25
N ALA A 251 8.38 -6.51 -5.35
CA ALA A 251 9.31 -7.63 -5.44
C ALA A 251 10.62 -7.41 -4.66
N ILE A 252 11.03 -6.17 -4.40
CA ILE A 252 12.33 -5.84 -3.80
C ILE A 252 12.25 -5.33 -2.36
N ALA A 253 11.08 -4.86 -1.91
CA ALA A 253 10.88 -4.34 -0.56
C ALA A 253 9.48 -4.69 -0.03
N PRO A 254 9.35 -5.07 1.25
CA PRO A 254 8.05 -5.28 1.85
C PRO A 254 7.27 -3.96 1.93
N VAL A 255 5.97 -4.06 1.61
CA VAL A 255 5.03 -2.94 1.71
C VAL A 255 4.13 -3.16 2.93
N VAL A 256 3.99 -2.10 3.75
CA VAL A 256 3.09 -2.05 4.91
C VAL A 256 2.14 -0.87 4.71
N PRO A 257 0.85 -1.11 4.44
CA PRO A 257 -0.13 -0.05 4.26
C PRO A 257 -0.77 0.40 5.58
N ALA A 258 -1.03 1.70 5.70
CA ALA A 258 -2.18 2.19 6.45
C ALA A 258 -3.42 2.10 5.55
N LEU A 259 -4.62 2.06 6.15
CA LEU A 259 -5.86 2.03 5.37
C LEU A 259 -6.36 3.44 5.10
N GLY A 260 -6.54 3.78 3.82
CA GLY A 260 -7.29 4.95 3.41
C GLY A 260 -8.80 4.70 3.40
N ASN A 261 -9.58 5.76 3.20
CA ASN A 261 -11.04 5.66 3.11
C ASN A 261 -11.50 4.95 1.83
N HIS A 262 -10.71 5.01 0.75
CA HIS A 262 -10.94 4.28 -0.48
C HIS A 262 -10.60 2.79 -0.34
N ASP A 263 -9.53 2.45 0.40
CA ASP A 263 -9.13 1.06 0.64
C ASP A 263 -10.11 0.32 1.54
N ALA A 264 -10.63 1.00 2.58
CA ALA A 264 -11.54 0.40 3.54
C ALA A 264 -12.94 0.17 2.98
N ASP A 265 -13.36 1.04 2.07
CA ASP A 265 -14.71 1.28 1.59
C ASP A 265 -15.77 1.50 2.72
N ARG A 266 -16.98 1.91 2.34
CA ARG A 266 -18.05 2.23 3.32
C ARG A 266 -18.60 1.00 4.04
N GLN A 267 -18.34 -0.21 3.55
CA GLN A 267 -18.88 -1.48 4.07
C GLN A 267 -17.79 -2.31 4.78
N GLY A 268 -16.55 -1.86 4.79
CA GLY A 268 -15.42 -2.55 5.41
C GLY A 268 -14.90 -3.79 4.65
N ALA A 269 -15.51 -4.15 3.53
CA ALA A 269 -15.07 -5.30 2.72
C ALA A 269 -13.68 -5.07 2.12
N GLY A 270 -13.38 -3.82 1.73
CA GLY A 270 -12.08 -3.43 1.21
C GLY A 270 -10.98 -3.54 2.25
N ALA A 271 -11.26 -3.21 3.52
CA ALA A 271 -10.31 -3.41 4.60
C ALA A 271 -9.91 -4.87 4.76
N LEU A 272 -10.88 -5.80 4.72
CA LEU A 272 -10.60 -7.24 4.81
C LEU A 272 -9.77 -7.74 3.63
N LEU A 273 -10.05 -7.25 2.42
CA LEU A 273 -9.28 -7.60 1.23
C LEU A 273 -7.85 -7.07 1.32
N THR A 274 -7.65 -5.81 1.72
CA THR A 274 -6.32 -5.22 1.93
C THR A 274 -5.49 -6.05 2.92
N TRP A 275 -6.08 -6.44 4.07
CA TRP A 275 -5.38 -7.28 5.04
C TRP A 275 -5.04 -8.67 4.49
N SER A 276 -5.92 -9.26 3.69
CA SER A 276 -5.65 -10.55 3.06
C SER A 276 -4.47 -10.48 2.08
N LEU A 277 -4.36 -9.38 1.35
CA LEU A 277 -3.29 -9.14 0.40
C LEU A 277 -1.94 -8.89 1.07
N PHE A 278 -1.90 -8.02 2.08
CA PHE A 278 -0.63 -7.63 2.73
C PHE A 278 -0.31 -8.40 4.01
N GLY A 279 -1.28 -9.11 4.58
CA GLY A 279 -1.06 -9.99 5.73
C GLY A 279 -0.57 -9.27 6.99
N VAL A 280 -0.90 -8.01 7.15
CA VAL A 280 -0.53 -7.24 8.35
C VAL A 280 -1.31 -7.80 9.55
N PRO A 281 -0.64 -8.20 10.65
CA PRO A 281 -1.32 -8.77 11.80
C PRO A 281 -2.27 -7.74 12.44
N ALA A 282 -3.56 -7.96 12.33
CA ALA A 282 -4.53 -7.15 13.06
C ALA A 282 -4.47 -7.53 14.55
N LYS A 283 -3.94 -6.66 15.40
CA LYS A 283 -4.00 -6.80 16.88
C LYS A 283 -5.30 -6.21 17.46
N GLY A 284 -6.28 -5.95 16.62
CA GLY A 284 -7.56 -5.35 16.97
C GLY A 284 -8.57 -5.54 15.84
N PRO A 285 -9.68 -4.77 15.79
CA PRO A 285 -10.49 -4.67 14.60
C PRO A 285 -9.59 -4.34 13.39
N PRO A 286 -9.91 -4.82 12.18
CA PRO A 286 -9.06 -4.58 11.02
C PRO A 286 -8.75 -3.10 10.87
N GLY A 287 -7.50 -2.70 10.92
CA GLY A 287 -7.15 -1.32 10.64
C GLY A 287 -5.96 -0.73 11.37
N TRP A 288 -5.58 -1.21 12.57
CA TRP A 288 -4.40 -0.67 13.26
C TRP A 288 -3.47 -1.75 13.79
N THR A 289 -2.19 -1.44 13.83
CA THR A 289 -1.12 -2.33 14.30
C THR A 289 0.15 -1.55 14.62
N SER A 290 1.13 -2.22 15.19
CA SER A 290 2.50 -1.70 15.31
C SER A 290 3.53 -2.76 14.97
N LEU A 291 4.70 -2.32 14.50
CA LEU A 291 5.84 -3.14 14.15
C LEU A 291 7.09 -2.60 14.83
N ASP A 292 7.90 -3.48 15.39
CA ASP A 292 9.25 -3.16 15.88
C ASP A 292 10.27 -3.72 14.89
N LEU A 293 10.99 -2.87 14.20
CA LEU A 293 11.89 -3.24 13.11
C LEU A 293 13.21 -2.47 13.21
N GLY A 294 14.33 -3.16 13.33
CA GLY A 294 15.64 -2.53 13.41
C GLY A 294 15.79 -1.55 14.59
N GLY A 295 15.09 -1.78 15.69
CA GLY A 295 15.06 -0.88 16.85
C GLY A 295 14.18 0.36 16.68
N VAL A 296 13.43 0.48 15.60
CA VAL A 296 12.45 1.53 15.33
C VAL A 296 11.05 0.99 15.54
N HIS A 297 10.19 1.79 16.16
CA HIS A 297 8.78 1.48 16.38
C HIS A 297 7.91 2.19 15.35
N PHE A 298 7.12 1.43 14.61
CA PHE A 298 6.20 1.90 13.57
C PHE A 298 4.76 1.67 14.02
N VAL A 299 4.00 2.73 14.21
CA VAL A 299 2.59 2.71 14.61
C VAL A 299 1.73 2.98 13.38
N ILE A 300 0.87 2.05 13.02
CA ILE A 300 -0.09 2.19 11.92
C ILE A 300 -1.48 2.39 12.54
N LEU A 301 -2.11 3.54 12.28
CA LEU A 301 -3.44 3.89 12.77
C LEU A 301 -4.48 3.79 11.66
N SER A 302 -5.69 3.38 12.02
CA SER A 302 -6.84 3.41 11.13
C SER A 302 -7.68 4.65 11.37
N THR A 303 -7.75 5.55 10.40
CA THR A 303 -8.63 6.71 10.46
C THR A 303 -10.09 6.37 10.13
N ASN A 304 -10.33 5.22 9.52
CA ASN A 304 -11.67 4.66 9.35
C ASN A 304 -12.31 4.24 10.70
N GLU A 305 -11.47 4.04 11.73
CA GLU A 305 -11.86 3.63 13.09
C GLU A 305 -11.44 4.67 14.16
N MET A 306 -11.26 5.96 13.78
CA MET A 306 -10.74 6.98 14.70
C MET A 306 -11.66 7.28 15.89
N ARG A 307 -12.95 6.92 15.81
CA ARG A 307 -13.92 7.02 16.92
C ARG A 307 -13.97 5.78 17.82
N ASN A 308 -13.20 4.74 17.49
CA ASN A 308 -13.17 3.51 18.25
C ASN A 308 -12.30 3.67 19.50
N PRO A 309 -12.85 3.64 20.73
CA PRO A 309 -12.08 3.86 21.95
C PRO A 309 -11.03 2.76 22.18
N ALA A 310 -11.20 1.58 21.60
CA ALA A 310 -10.24 0.49 21.71
C ALA A 310 -8.92 0.84 21.00
N GLN A 311 -8.97 1.57 19.87
CA GLN A 311 -7.75 2.02 19.18
C GLN A 311 -6.98 3.03 20.05
N VAL A 312 -7.68 3.98 20.67
CA VAL A 312 -7.06 4.98 21.57
C VAL A 312 -6.41 4.32 22.79
N ALA A 313 -7.11 3.36 23.43
CA ALA A 313 -6.57 2.61 24.55
C ALA A 313 -5.35 1.77 24.15
N TRP A 314 -5.45 1.05 23.02
CA TRP A 314 -4.34 0.28 22.47
C TRP A 314 -3.13 1.16 22.15
N LEU A 315 -3.34 2.33 21.53
CA LEU A 315 -2.25 3.27 21.19
C LEU A 315 -1.48 3.71 22.42
N ARG A 316 -2.19 4.08 23.49
CA ARG A 316 -1.57 4.47 24.76
C ARG A 316 -0.64 3.39 25.32
N ASP A 317 -1.13 2.15 25.36
CA ASP A 317 -0.37 1.01 25.87
C ASP A 317 0.80 0.65 24.96
N ASP A 318 0.61 0.77 23.64
CA ASP A 318 1.62 0.44 22.65
C ASP A 318 2.81 1.42 22.68
N LEU A 319 2.51 2.72 22.73
CA LEU A 319 3.53 3.78 22.88
C LEU A 319 4.28 3.66 24.22
N ALA A 320 3.59 3.32 25.30
CA ALA A 320 4.25 3.08 26.60
C ALA A 320 5.23 1.91 26.51
N ARG A 321 4.86 0.82 25.83
CA ARG A 321 5.75 -0.34 25.58
C ARG A 321 6.95 0.03 24.72
N ALA A 322 6.76 0.81 23.66
CA ALA A 322 7.83 1.26 22.76
C ALA A 322 8.88 2.08 23.50
N ARG A 323 8.43 3.01 24.35
CA ARG A 323 9.31 3.81 25.23
C ARG A 323 10.07 2.96 26.25
N HIS A 324 9.37 2.03 26.91
CA HIS A 324 10.02 1.11 27.85
C HIS A 324 11.11 0.25 27.21
N ARG A 325 10.93 -0.11 25.93
CA ARG A 325 11.93 -0.85 25.16
C ARG A 325 13.04 0.03 24.57
N HIS A 326 13.03 1.33 24.84
CA HIS A 326 14.00 2.28 24.32
C HIS A 326 14.10 2.28 22.79
N ALA A 327 12.97 2.31 22.11
CA ALA A 327 12.94 2.45 20.66
C ALA A 327 13.80 3.67 20.24
N ARG A 328 14.69 3.49 19.28
CA ARG A 328 15.60 4.56 18.84
C ARG A 328 14.90 5.65 18.01
N ALA A 329 13.72 5.35 17.50
CA ALA A 329 12.79 6.27 16.87
C ALA A 329 11.37 5.69 16.94
N ILE A 330 10.36 6.55 16.96
CA ILE A 330 8.94 6.18 16.92
C ILE A 330 8.29 6.98 15.79
N PHE A 331 7.72 6.29 14.82
CA PHE A 331 6.94 6.88 13.73
C PHE A 331 5.48 6.44 13.81
N ALA A 332 4.57 7.37 13.54
CA ALA A 332 3.16 7.05 13.39
C ALA A 332 2.71 7.32 11.95
N PHE A 333 1.80 6.49 11.44
CA PHE A 333 1.26 6.55 10.10
C PHE A 333 -0.26 6.42 10.17
N CYS A 334 -0.95 7.26 9.43
CA CYS A 334 -2.39 7.21 9.28
C CYS A 334 -2.76 7.73 7.90
N HIS A 335 -4.04 7.63 7.52
CA HIS A 335 -4.48 8.24 6.28
C HIS A 335 -4.89 9.69 6.49
N GLU A 336 -5.86 9.98 7.33
CA GLU A 336 -6.30 11.34 7.64
C GLU A 336 -5.53 11.88 8.84
N GLY A 337 -4.67 12.89 8.61
CA GLY A 337 -3.86 13.49 9.66
C GLY A 337 -4.61 14.54 10.48
N PRO A 338 -4.08 14.94 11.66
CA PRO A 338 -4.70 15.97 12.50
C PRO A 338 -4.60 17.38 11.91
N TRP A 339 -3.65 17.61 11.02
CA TRP A 339 -3.40 18.89 10.36
C TRP A 339 -3.11 18.66 8.89
N ALA A 340 -3.74 19.46 8.04
CA ALA A 340 -3.49 19.56 6.61
C ALA A 340 -4.09 20.87 6.09
N HIS A 341 -3.52 21.41 5.02
CA HIS A 341 -3.98 22.65 4.38
C HIS A 341 -4.24 22.44 2.88
N GLY A 342 -4.76 21.28 2.52
CA GLY A 342 -5.25 20.95 1.20
C GLY A 342 -6.76 21.12 1.07
N LEU A 343 -7.40 20.20 0.36
CA LEU A 343 -8.84 20.24 0.07
C LEU A 343 -9.68 19.79 1.27
N HIS A 344 -9.26 18.74 1.96
CA HIS A 344 -10.04 18.11 3.04
C HIS A 344 -9.73 18.72 4.41
N GLY A 345 -8.49 19.18 4.60
CA GLY A 345 -8.03 19.69 5.90
C GLY A 345 -7.72 18.57 6.90
N GLY A 346 -7.40 18.97 8.14
CA GLY A 346 -7.09 18.01 9.20
C GLY A 346 -8.34 17.38 9.83
N ALA A 347 -8.23 16.13 10.28
CA ALA A 347 -9.28 15.39 10.98
C ALA A 347 -9.39 15.85 12.46
N PRO A 348 -10.52 16.43 12.90
CA PRO A 348 -10.69 16.92 14.27
C PRO A 348 -10.52 15.84 15.34
N GLU A 349 -10.98 14.61 15.09
CA GLU A 349 -10.82 13.47 15.98
C GLU A 349 -9.35 13.10 16.17
N MET A 350 -8.57 13.12 15.09
CA MET A 350 -7.13 12.87 15.15
C MET A 350 -6.42 13.96 15.95
N ALA A 351 -6.80 15.21 15.77
CA ALA A 351 -6.23 16.34 16.54
C ALA A 351 -6.58 16.28 18.03
N ARG A 352 -7.81 15.85 18.38
CA ARG A 352 -8.29 15.82 19.76
C ARG A 352 -7.83 14.58 20.54
N ASP A 353 -7.90 13.39 19.93
CA ASP A 353 -7.80 12.12 20.67
C ASP A 353 -6.46 11.40 20.46
N TYR A 354 -5.77 11.62 19.33
CA TYR A 354 -4.55 10.91 18.97
C TYR A 354 -3.29 11.79 19.04
N ALA A 355 -3.32 12.99 18.48
CA ALA A 355 -2.15 13.86 18.44
C ALA A 355 -1.56 14.16 19.82
N PRO A 356 -2.37 14.38 20.90
CA PRO A 356 -1.85 14.53 22.25
C PRO A 356 -1.10 13.30 22.75
N LEU A 357 -1.61 12.09 22.50
CA LEU A 357 -0.93 10.85 22.88
C LEU A 357 0.40 10.66 22.16
N LEU A 358 0.44 10.97 20.86
CA LEU A 358 1.65 10.91 20.06
C LEU A 358 2.70 11.92 20.53
N ALA A 359 2.28 13.15 20.84
CA ALA A 359 3.16 14.20 21.39
C ALA A 359 3.71 13.83 22.76
N ALA A 360 2.85 13.37 23.68
CA ALA A 360 3.26 12.91 25.02
C ALA A 360 4.24 11.73 24.99
N ALA A 361 4.11 10.87 23.97
CA ALA A 361 5.03 9.76 23.75
C ALA A 361 6.29 10.15 22.97
N HIS A 362 6.46 11.42 22.62
CA HIS A 362 7.57 11.92 21.83
C HIS A 362 7.73 11.15 20.51
N VAL A 363 6.62 10.94 19.78
CA VAL A 363 6.68 10.41 18.42
C VAL A 363 7.48 11.39 17.55
N ASP A 364 8.47 10.88 16.84
CA ASP A 364 9.38 11.71 16.04
C ASP A 364 8.69 12.36 14.86
N VAL A 365 7.86 11.59 14.13
CA VAL A 365 7.09 12.08 12.98
C VAL A 365 5.78 11.32 12.85
N LEU A 366 4.69 12.06 12.63
CA LEU A 366 3.42 11.52 12.15
C LEU A 366 3.33 11.75 10.63
N PHE A 367 3.19 10.69 9.86
CA PHE A 367 2.93 10.73 8.42
C PHE A 367 1.45 10.48 8.14
N SER A 368 0.88 11.27 7.22
CA SER A 368 -0.49 11.10 6.73
C SER A 368 -0.58 11.31 5.23
N GLY A 369 -1.70 10.89 4.62
CA GLY A 369 -2.08 11.13 3.24
C GLY A 369 -3.35 11.98 3.16
N HIS A 370 -4.34 11.51 2.37
CA HIS A 370 -5.69 12.04 2.18
C HIS A 370 -5.74 13.38 1.45
N ASP A 371 -5.01 14.39 1.90
CA ASP A 371 -4.79 15.60 1.10
C ASP A 371 -3.65 15.36 0.10
N HIS A 372 -3.97 15.46 -1.19
CA HIS A 372 -3.02 15.17 -2.28
C HIS A 372 -2.03 16.32 -2.47
N ILE A 373 -1.23 16.57 -1.43
CA ILE A 373 -0.22 17.61 -1.32
C ILE A 373 1.02 17.04 -0.62
N TYR A 374 2.10 17.80 -0.65
CA TYR A 374 3.18 17.70 0.32
C TYR A 374 3.06 18.85 1.32
N GLU A 375 2.97 18.52 2.60
CA GLU A 375 3.02 19.50 3.68
C GLU A 375 3.89 18.97 4.82
N ARG A 376 4.73 19.81 5.39
CA ARG A 376 5.47 19.52 6.62
C ARG A 376 5.32 20.68 7.60
N GLY A 377 5.05 20.32 8.85
CA GLY A 377 4.87 21.30 9.91
C GLY A 377 5.12 20.72 11.30
N VAL A 378 4.87 21.56 12.30
CA VAL A 378 4.91 21.20 13.72
C VAL A 378 3.58 21.60 14.33
N GLY A 379 2.78 20.60 14.65
CA GLY A 379 1.50 20.79 15.33
C GLY A 379 1.70 20.94 16.83
N THR A 380 0.86 21.75 17.48
CA THR A 380 0.86 21.96 18.94
C THR A 380 -0.34 21.26 19.56
N THR A 381 -0.09 20.53 20.65
CA THR A 381 -1.10 19.89 21.49
C THR A 381 -0.93 20.33 22.95
N PRO A 382 -1.89 20.07 23.84
CA PRO A 382 -1.72 20.33 25.26
C PRO A 382 -0.51 19.61 25.89
N GLU A 383 -0.12 18.45 25.32
CA GLU A 383 0.97 17.59 25.82
C GLU A 383 2.32 17.85 25.15
N GLY A 384 2.40 18.78 24.21
CA GLY A 384 3.64 19.14 23.53
C GLY A 384 3.48 19.36 22.03
N THR A 385 4.59 19.29 21.33
CA THR A 385 4.62 19.45 19.85
C THR A 385 4.82 18.12 19.16
N LEU A 386 4.31 18.01 17.94
CA LEU A 386 4.45 16.84 17.07
C LEU A 386 4.83 17.29 15.66
N THR A 387 5.95 16.79 15.16
CA THR A 387 6.28 16.95 13.74
C THR A 387 5.32 16.11 12.91
N TYR A 388 4.71 16.72 11.90
CA TYR A 388 3.83 16.02 10.98
C TYR A 388 4.23 16.25 9.52
N VAL A 389 3.90 15.26 8.69
CA VAL A 389 4.11 15.31 7.24
C VAL A 389 2.88 14.75 6.54
N VAL A 390 2.24 15.55 5.69
CA VAL A 390 1.23 15.08 4.74
C VAL A 390 1.93 14.70 3.45
N THR A 391 1.76 13.45 3.02
CA THR A 391 2.45 12.86 1.86
C THR A 391 1.45 12.16 0.93
N GLY A 392 0.43 12.90 0.48
CA GLY A 392 -0.62 12.42 -0.42
C GLY A 392 -0.31 12.61 -1.91
N GLY A 393 0.93 12.88 -2.28
CA GLY A 393 1.34 13.09 -3.68
C GLY A 393 1.75 11.83 -4.43
N GLY A 394 1.23 10.64 -4.07
CA GLY A 394 1.66 9.35 -4.60
C GLY A 394 1.20 9.00 -6.02
N GLY A 395 0.29 9.79 -6.61
CA GLY A 395 -0.17 9.52 -7.98
C GLY A 395 -1.57 10.01 -8.31
N ALA A 396 -2.47 10.12 -7.32
CA ALA A 396 -3.79 10.71 -7.50
C ALA A 396 -3.71 12.20 -7.91
N PRO A 397 -4.75 12.76 -8.54
CA PRO A 397 -4.77 14.17 -8.92
C PRO A 397 -4.47 15.09 -7.73
N LEU A 398 -3.50 15.98 -7.89
CA LEU A 398 -3.07 16.89 -6.83
C LEU A 398 -4.14 17.91 -6.48
N TYR A 399 -4.22 18.27 -5.19
CA TYR A 399 -5.12 19.29 -4.70
C TYR A 399 -4.43 20.65 -4.61
N ASN A 400 -5.22 21.71 -4.70
CA ASN A 400 -4.72 23.04 -4.48
C ASN A 400 -4.59 23.32 -2.99
N PRO A 401 -3.41 23.77 -2.50
CA PRO A 401 -3.25 24.23 -1.14
C PRO A 401 -4.20 25.39 -0.81
N SER A 402 -4.72 25.41 0.42
CA SER A 402 -5.59 26.46 0.92
C SER A 402 -4.84 27.69 1.44
N CYS A 403 -3.51 27.57 1.59
CA CYS A 403 -2.64 28.65 2.04
C CYS A 403 -1.24 28.52 1.43
N ARG A 404 -0.37 29.53 1.64
CA ARG A 404 1.03 29.54 1.18
C ARG A 404 1.98 29.56 2.39
N ALA A 405 2.87 28.59 2.48
CA ALA A 405 3.91 28.56 3.49
C ALA A 405 4.92 29.71 3.30
N ALA A 406 5.56 30.11 4.38
CA ALA A 406 6.56 31.20 4.37
C ALA A 406 7.86 30.76 3.66
N SER A 407 8.16 29.47 3.61
CA SER A 407 9.33 28.89 2.95
C SER A 407 8.93 27.74 2.03
N GLY A 408 9.82 27.35 1.13
CA GLY A 408 9.59 26.34 0.11
C GLY A 408 9.09 26.89 -1.23
N PRO A 409 8.90 26.03 -2.23
CA PRO A 409 8.38 26.43 -3.52
C PRO A 409 6.94 26.96 -3.37
N PRO A 410 6.56 28.03 -4.11
CA PRO A 410 5.19 28.49 -4.09
C PRO A 410 4.26 27.41 -4.67
N PRO A 411 3.06 27.23 -4.11
CA PRO A 411 2.10 26.30 -4.67
C PRO A 411 1.65 26.74 -6.06
N ASN A 412 1.52 25.80 -6.98
CA ASN A 412 0.95 26.06 -8.29
C ASN A 412 -0.58 26.11 -8.18
N VAL A 413 -1.11 27.30 -7.89
CA VAL A 413 -2.55 27.52 -7.70
C VAL A 413 -3.08 28.60 -8.63
N PRO A 414 -4.32 28.46 -9.15
CA PRO A 414 -4.89 29.41 -10.10
C PRO A 414 -5.28 30.77 -9.48
N ARG A 415 -5.32 30.85 -8.15
CA ARG A 415 -5.67 32.10 -7.41
C ARG A 415 -4.73 32.30 -6.23
N PRO A 416 -4.44 33.54 -5.84
CA PRO A 416 -3.69 33.82 -4.63
C PRO A 416 -4.36 33.21 -3.38
N VAL A 417 -3.56 32.56 -2.53
CA VAL A 417 -4.00 32.00 -1.25
C VAL A 417 -3.35 32.77 -0.10
N PRO A 418 -4.00 32.81 1.09
CA PRO A 418 -3.46 33.52 2.26
C PRO A 418 -2.17 32.86 2.76
N PRO A 419 -1.38 33.53 3.61
CA PRO A 419 -0.28 32.90 4.34
C PRO A 419 -0.80 31.75 5.21
N CYS A 420 -0.04 30.66 5.28
CA CYS A 420 -0.31 29.58 6.21
C CYS A 420 -0.02 30.00 7.66
N PRO A 421 -0.57 29.27 8.66
CA PRO A 421 -0.10 29.34 10.04
C PRO A 421 1.42 29.13 10.12
N SER A 422 2.07 29.74 11.12
CA SER A 422 3.52 29.61 11.32
C SER A 422 3.97 28.18 11.65
N SER A 423 3.04 27.31 12.03
CA SER A 423 3.26 25.87 12.23
C SER A 423 3.59 25.12 10.93
N VAL A 424 3.18 25.64 9.78
CA VAL A 424 3.44 25.04 8.45
C VAL A 424 4.79 25.53 7.93
N ALA A 425 5.75 24.63 7.84
CA ALA A 425 7.09 24.96 7.35
C ALA A 425 7.17 24.96 5.82
N VAL A 426 6.59 23.93 5.17
CA VAL A 426 6.56 23.77 3.71
C VAL A 426 5.20 23.24 3.30
N LEU A 427 4.68 23.72 2.18
CA LEU A 427 3.43 23.27 1.57
C LEU A 427 3.50 23.44 0.06
N THR A 428 3.30 22.36 -0.69
CA THR A 428 3.27 22.39 -2.16
C THR A 428 2.40 21.27 -2.73
N ASN A 429 1.85 21.48 -3.92
CA ASN A 429 1.15 20.45 -4.67
C ASN A 429 2.11 19.79 -5.67
N SER A 430 2.73 18.72 -5.27
CA SER A 430 3.68 17.99 -6.11
C SER A 430 3.56 16.49 -5.93
N TYR A 431 3.80 15.73 -6.99
CA TYR A 431 4.00 14.28 -6.89
C TYR A 431 5.34 14.01 -6.23
N HIS A 432 5.35 13.12 -5.24
CA HIS A 432 6.53 12.89 -4.43
C HIS A 432 6.47 11.56 -3.66
N TYR A 433 7.61 11.19 -3.15
CA TYR A 433 7.82 10.19 -2.11
C TYR A 433 8.85 10.73 -1.11
N ILE A 434 8.92 10.12 0.07
CA ILE A 434 9.86 10.53 1.11
C ILE A 434 10.79 9.37 1.42
N MET A 435 12.11 9.59 1.30
CA MET A 435 13.10 8.69 1.85
C MET A 435 13.39 9.10 3.29
N VAL A 436 13.27 8.15 4.21
CA VAL A 436 13.57 8.32 5.63
C VAL A 436 14.78 7.47 5.99
N GLU A 437 15.75 8.08 6.65
CA GLU A 437 16.89 7.37 7.22
C GLU A 437 16.94 7.58 8.73
N VAL A 438 17.03 6.49 9.48
CA VAL A 438 17.23 6.48 10.92
C VAL A 438 18.62 5.97 11.19
N ALA A 439 19.50 6.85 11.64
CA ALA A 439 20.89 6.58 11.94
C ALA A 439 21.22 6.96 13.40
N PRO A 440 22.39 6.57 13.94
CA PRO A 440 22.78 7.00 15.29
C PRO A 440 22.81 8.52 15.50
N GLU A 441 23.05 9.27 14.42
CA GLU A 441 23.13 10.74 14.43
C GLU A 441 21.77 11.42 14.42
N GLY A 442 20.68 10.69 14.16
CA GLY A 442 19.33 11.21 14.08
C GLY A 442 18.53 10.68 12.91
N ILE A 443 17.44 11.36 12.64
CA ILE A 443 16.49 11.05 11.57
C ILE A 443 16.67 12.05 10.44
N THR A 444 16.72 11.56 9.20
CA THR A 444 16.77 12.42 8.02
C THR A 444 15.56 12.12 7.14
N LEU A 445 14.79 13.15 6.78
CA LEU A 445 13.66 13.11 5.87
C LEU A 445 14.07 13.76 4.56
N CYS A 446 14.00 13.06 3.44
CA CYS A 446 14.34 13.55 2.11
C CYS A 446 13.13 13.39 1.17
N PRO A 447 12.22 14.38 1.10
CA PRO A 447 11.12 14.36 0.15
C PRO A 447 11.64 14.65 -1.27
N ARG A 448 11.26 13.81 -2.22
CA ARG A 448 11.75 13.83 -3.59
C ARG A 448 10.62 13.75 -4.60
N HIS A 449 10.77 14.46 -5.70
CA HIS A 449 9.97 14.25 -6.90
C HIS A 449 10.29 12.90 -7.56
N PRO A 450 9.44 12.39 -8.47
CA PRO A 450 9.68 11.12 -9.16
C PRO A 450 10.99 11.09 -9.97
N ASP A 451 11.50 12.23 -10.40
CA ASP A 451 12.80 12.36 -11.10
C ASP A 451 14.01 12.36 -10.14
N GLY A 452 13.77 12.31 -8.83
CA GLY A 452 14.79 12.33 -7.78
C GLY A 452 15.20 13.72 -7.31
N SER A 453 14.71 14.79 -7.95
CA SER A 453 14.95 16.18 -7.49
C SER A 453 14.25 16.42 -6.14
N PRO A 454 14.80 17.28 -5.27
CA PRO A 454 14.22 17.54 -3.97
C PRO A 454 12.94 18.38 -4.05
N VAL A 455 11.89 17.97 -3.32
CA VAL A 455 10.72 18.83 -3.04
C VAL A 455 11.13 19.95 -2.07
N GLU A 456 11.90 19.60 -1.06
CA GLU A 456 12.67 20.50 -0.19
C GLU A 456 14.02 19.86 0.16
N ALA A 457 14.93 20.63 0.72
CA ALA A 457 16.19 20.09 1.25
C ALA A 457 15.90 19.01 2.31
N CYS A 458 16.75 17.98 2.39
CA CYS A 458 16.61 16.98 3.43
C CYS A 458 16.59 17.62 4.82
N VAL A 459 15.62 17.25 5.63
CA VAL A 459 15.41 17.76 6.97
C VAL A 459 16.00 16.79 7.99
N ARG A 460 16.87 17.29 8.86
CA ARG A 460 17.38 16.53 10.00
C ARG A 460 16.57 16.81 11.25
N LEU A 461 16.10 15.74 11.87
CA LEU A 461 15.54 15.77 13.22
C LEU A 461 16.60 15.20 14.17
N PRO A 462 16.82 15.84 15.34
CA PRO A 462 17.79 15.32 16.30
C PRO A 462 17.35 13.92 16.78
N ALA A 463 18.32 13.03 17.00
CA ALA A 463 18.04 11.79 17.71
C ALA A 463 17.47 12.13 19.08
N GLN A 464 16.30 11.62 19.39
CA GLN A 464 15.79 11.73 20.76
C GLN A 464 16.73 10.91 21.63
N ARG A 465 17.45 11.59 22.54
CA ARG A 465 18.33 10.93 23.50
C ARG A 465 17.46 9.98 24.33
N GLY A 466 17.71 8.68 24.19
CA GLY A 466 17.13 7.70 25.10
C GLY A 466 17.35 8.17 26.53
N HIS A 467 16.31 8.29 27.29
CA HIS A 467 16.40 8.53 28.73
C HIS A 467 17.19 7.40 29.36
N GLY A 468 18.43 7.64 29.78
CA GLY A 468 19.19 6.72 30.61
C GLY A 468 20.66 6.58 30.27
N SER A 469 21.42 7.64 30.34
CA SER A 469 22.76 7.52 30.93
C SER A 469 22.62 7.96 32.39
N PRO A 470 22.83 7.10 33.40
CA PRO A 470 22.98 7.57 34.75
C PRO A 470 24.23 8.47 34.74
N SER A 471 24.05 9.73 35.09
CA SER A 471 25.13 10.62 35.43
C SER A 471 25.97 9.92 36.51
N SER A 472 27.16 9.47 36.13
CA SER A 472 28.21 9.11 37.09
C SER A 472 28.54 10.38 37.90
N HIS A 473 28.04 10.43 39.12
CA HIS A 473 28.64 11.21 40.21
C HIS A 473 29.34 10.28 41.17
#